data_7357c7410aab03cbbc3bee1668735b10
#
_entry.id   7357c7410aab03cbbc3bee1668735b10
#
_cell.length_a   1.000
_cell.length_b   1.000
_cell.length_c   1.000
_cell.angle_alpha   90.00
_cell.angle_beta   90.00
_cell.angle_gamma   90.00
#
_symmetry.space_group_name_H-M   'P 1'
#
loop_
_entity.id
_entity.type
_entity.pdbx_description
1 polymer ?
#
loop_
_entity_poly.entity_id
_entity_poly.type
_entity_poly.pdbx_seq_one_letter_code
_entity_poly.pdbx_strand_id
1 'polypeptide(L)'
;VTKAEKKHYDKLAQLGCSLCRHLGYGETPCEIHHIRHAGRRDLAPVIGLCPEHHRGNTGVHGMGRKAFARHYGVSEEDLLAQTEALC
;
A
#
# COMPACT_ATOMS: atom_id res chain seq x y z
N VAL A 1 -7.31 -17.95 1.86
CA VAL A 1 -7.21 -16.99 0.74
C VAL A 1 -7.92 -17.57 -0.47
N THR A 2 -8.84 -16.84 -1.07
CA THR A 2 -9.54 -17.26 -2.27
C THR A 2 -8.63 -17.11 -3.50
N LYS A 3 -9.02 -17.76 -4.60
CA LYS A 3 -8.28 -17.60 -5.88
C LYS A 3 -8.28 -16.14 -6.34
N ALA A 4 -9.41 -15.45 -6.16
CA ALA A 4 -9.53 -14.04 -6.53
C ALA A 4 -8.60 -13.16 -5.69
N GLU A 5 -8.52 -13.41 -4.38
CA GLU A 5 -7.62 -12.68 -3.49
C GLU A 5 -6.15 -12.93 -3.86
N LYS A 6 -5.81 -14.20 -4.11
CA LYS A 6 -4.45 -14.55 -4.51
C LYS A 6 -4.05 -13.85 -5.80
N LYS A 7 -4.94 -13.84 -6.78
CA LYS A 7 -4.69 -13.15 -8.05
C LYS A 7 -4.48 -11.67 -7.85
N HIS A 8 -5.29 -11.05 -6.98
CA HIS A 8 -5.15 -9.63 -6.65
C HIS A 8 -3.82 -9.35 -5.96
N TYR A 9 -3.44 -10.18 -4.98
CA TYR A 9 -2.16 -10.03 -4.27
C TYR A 9 -0.97 -10.22 -5.22
N ASP A 10 -1.06 -11.18 -6.13
CA ASP A 10 -0.02 -11.39 -7.14
C ASP A 10 0.13 -10.15 -8.04
N LYS A 11 -0.97 -9.52 -8.39
CA LYS A 11 -0.95 -8.28 -9.19
C LYS A 11 -0.28 -7.14 -8.41
N LEU A 12 -0.61 -7.00 -7.12
CA LEU A 12 0.01 -5.99 -6.27
C LEU A 12 1.51 -6.24 -6.14
N ALA A 13 1.93 -7.50 -6.01
CA ALA A 13 3.34 -7.85 -5.94
C ALA A 13 4.08 -7.45 -7.22
N GLN A 14 3.45 -7.61 -8.38
CA GLN A 14 4.02 -7.19 -9.67
C GLN A 14 4.16 -5.68 -9.76
N LEU A 15 3.19 -4.93 -9.21
CA LEU A 15 3.23 -3.47 -9.23
C LEU A 15 4.27 -2.89 -8.26
N GLY A 16 4.59 -3.64 -7.21
CA GLY A 16 5.54 -3.21 -6.19
C GLY A 16 4.97 -2.18 -5.22
N CYS A 17 5.85 -1.50 -4.49
CA CYS A 17 5.46 -0.51 -3.50
C CYS A 17 4.75 0.67 -4.16
N SER A 18 3.51 0.94 -3.74
CA SER A 18 2.72 2.05 -4.29
C SER A 18 3.35 3.41 -3.98
N LEU A 19 3.94 3.58 -2.80
CA LEU A 19 4.60 4.83 -2.44
C LEU A 19 5.89 5.03 -3.23
N CYS A 20 6.72 4.00 -3.37
CA CYS A 20 7.95 4.10 -4.18
C CYS A 20 7.61 4.47 -5.62
N ARG A 21 6.55 3.88 -6.17
CA ARG A 21 6.09 4.21 -7.52
C ARG A 21 5.63 5.67 -7.60
N HIS A 22 4.88 6.13 -6.60
CA HIS A 22 4.43 7.52 -6.51
C HIS A 22 5.60 8.50 -6.45
N LEU A 23 6.63 8.16 -5.69
CA LEU A 23 7.82 8.99 -5.53
C LEU A 23 8.81 8.89 -6.69
N GLY A 24 8.56 7.99 -7.64
CA GLY A 24 9.42 7.84 -8.80
C GLY A 24 10.63 6.94 -8.58
N TYR A 25 10.62 6.12 -7.53
CA TYR A 25 11.73 5.23 -7.22
C TYR A 25 11.67 3.90 -7.99
N GLY A 26 10.57 3.68 -8.72
CA GLY A 26 10.42 2.46 -9.52
C GLY A 26 9.69 1.36 -8.77
N GLU A 27 9.89 0.12 -9.23
CA GLU A 27 9.23 -1.06 -8.68
C GLU A 27 10.07 -1.66 -7.56
N THR A 28 9.67 -1.38 -6.31
CA THR A 28 10.32 -1.93 -5.13
C THR A 28 9.48 -3.11 -4.63
N PRO A 29 10.08 -4.26 -4.29
CA PRO A 29 9.31 -5.39 -3.73
C PRO A 29 8.48 -4.93 -2.54
N CYS A 30 7.23 -5.38 -2.48
CA CYS A 30 6.28 -4.89 -1.49
C CYS A 30 5.68 -6.01 -0.66
N GLU A 31 5.14 -5.60 0.49
CA GLU A 31 4.30 -6.41 1.35
C GLU A 31 2.86 -5.94 1.19
N ILE A 32 1.89 -6.77 1.55
CA ILE A 32 0.48 -6.41 1.48
C ILE A 32 0.11 -5.61 2.73
N HIS A 33 -0.43 -4.43 2.53
CA HIS A 33 -0.88 -3.54 3.61
C HIS A 33 -2.39 -3.36 3.54
N HIS A 34 -3.08 -3.69 4.65
CA HIS A 34 -4.52 -3.52 4.77
C HIS A 34 -4.83 -2.11 5.28
N ILE A 35 -5.70 -1.40 4.56
CA ILE A 35 -6.13 -0.06 4.98
C ILE A 35 -7.37 -0.24 5.88
N ARG A 36 -7.13 -0.53 7.15
CA ARG A 36 -8.18 -0.98 8.08
C ARG A 36 -9.22 0.07 8.40
N HIS A 37 -8.84 1.34 8.40
CA HIS A 37 -9.78 2.42 8.67
C HIS A 37 -10.76 2.66 7.50
N ALA A 38 -10.50 2.06 6.35
CA ALA A 38 -11.39 2.14 5.18
C ALA A 38 -12.37 0.96 5.13
N GLY A 39 -12.31 0.04 6.12
CA GLY A 39 -13.19 -1.11 6.19
C GLY A 39 -12.77 -2.06 7.30
N ARG A 40 -13.53 -3.15 7.50
CA ARG A 40 -13.16 -4.19 8.45
C ARG A 40 -11.96 -4.96 7.94
N ARG A 41 -11.20 -5.60 8.86
CA ARG A 41 -9.97 -6.31 8.52
C ARG A 41 -10.13 -7.31 7.38
N ASP A 42 -11.22 -8.09 7.41
CA ASP A 42 -11.49 -9.12 6.40
C ASP A 42 -11.98 -8.54 5.08
N LEU A 43 -12.46 -7.30 5.08
CA LEU A 43 -12.98 -6.61 3.90
C LEU A 43 -12.16 -5.36 3.58
N ALA A 44 -11.09 -5.10 4.32
CA ALA A 44 -10.28 -3.91 4.13
C ALA A 44 -9.58 -3.95 2.78
N PRO A 45 -9.59 -2.83 2.03
CA PRO A 45 -8.82 -2.76 0.80
C PRO A 45 -7.32 -2.84 1.09
N VAL A 46 -6.54 -3.28 0.11
CA VAL A 46 -5.11 -3.53 0.26
C VAL A 46 -4.30 -2.78 -0.79
N ILE A 47 -3.10 -2.36 -0.39
CA ILE A 47 -2.09 -1.79 -1.30
C ILE A 47 -0.76 -2.47 -1.04
N GLY A 48 0.19 -2.33 -1.98
CA GLY A 48 1.55 -2.80 -1.78
C GLY A 48 2.40 -1.68 -1.18
N LEU A 49 3.16 -1.99 -0.13
CA LEU A 49 4.14 -1.08 0.47
C LEU A 49 5.40 -1.87 0.75
N CYS A 50 6.57 -1.33 0.40
CA CYS A 50 7.83 -1.99 0.71
C CYS A 50 8.02 -2.05 2.23
N PRO A 51 8.90 -2.94 2.74
CA PRO A 51 9.08 -3.07 4.19
C PRO A 51 9.36 -1.74 4.90
N GLU A 52 10.16 -0.87 4.31
CA GLU A 52 10.47 0.43 4.92
C GLU A 52 9.23 1.32 5.01
N HIS A 53 8.46 1.44 3.93
CA HIS A 53 7.28 2.30 3.90
C HIS A 53 6.05 1.66 4.54
N HIS A 54 6.10 0.37 4.83
CA HIS A 54 5.04 -0.35 5.52
C HIS A 54 5.25 -0.31 7.04
N ARG A 55 6.37 -0.84 7.51
CA ARG A 55 6.64 -1.05 8.93
C ARG A 55 7.95 -0.44 9.42
N GLY A 56 8.70 0.22 8.56
CA GLY A 56 9.92 0.92 8.95
C GLY A 56 9.62 2.25 9.63
N ASN A 57 10.66 2.94 10.08
CA ASN A 57 10.50 4.23 10.77
C ASN A 57 9.87 5.29 9.88
N THR A 58 10.06 5.19 8.56
CA THR A 58 9.49 6.12 7.59
C THR A 58 8.23 5.54 6.93
N GLY A 59 7.67 4.47 7.50
CA GLY A 59 6.51 3.79 6.98
C GLY A 59 5.23 4.13 7.74
N VAL A 60 4.10 3.65 7.21
CA VAL A 60 2.79 3.96 7.76
C VAL A 60 2.62 3.41 9.18
N HIS A 61 3.17 2.24 9.48
CA HIS A 61 3.09 1.67 10.84
C HIS A 61 4.09 2.35 11.81
N GLY A 62 5.22 2.80 11.30
CA GLY A 62 6.23 3.46 12.11
C GLY A 62 5.82 4.85 12.54
N MET A 63 5.27 5.66 11.64
CA MET A 63 4.91 7.04 11.96
C MET A 63 3.40 7.27 12.12
N GLY A 64 2.56 6.31 11.76
CA GLY A 64 1.11 6.46 11.77
C GLY A 64 0.57 7.07 10.48
N ARG A 65 -0.68 6.73 10.14
CA ARG A 65 -1.25 7.10 8.84
C ARG A 65 -1.35 8.60 8.59
N LYS A 66 -1.62 9.38 9.63
CA LYS A 66 -1.76 10.84 9.49
C LYS A 66 -0.42 11.51 9.24
N ALA A 67 0.60 11.13 10.02
CA ALA A 67 1.95 11.65 9.82
C ALA A 67 2.53 11.20 8.49
N PHE A 68 2.27 9.96 8.11
CA PHE A 68 2.68 9.42 6.82
C PHE A 68 2.11 10.27 5.67
N ALA A 69 0.81 10.57 5.71
CA ALA A 69 0.17 11.39 4.68
C ALA A 69 0.76 12.79 4.61
N ARG A 70 1.02 13.40 5.77
CA ARG A 70 1.65 14.75 5.82
C ARG A 70 3.08 14.71 5.29
N HIS A 71 3.83 13.68 5.64
CA HIS A 71 5.25 13.58 5.27
C HIS A 71 5.43 13.41 3.76
N TYR A 72 4.63 12.55 3.14
CA TYR A 72 4.77 12.23 1.72
C TYR A 72 3.82 13.01 0.81
N GLY A 73 2.87 13.75 1.38
CA GLY A 73 1.89 14.49 0.60
C GLY A 73 0.86 13.61 -0.11
N VAL A 74 0.72 12.35 0.33
CA VAL A 74 -0.21 11.40 -0.26
C VAL A 74 -0.71 10.46 0.84
N SER A 75 -2.02 10.21 0.86
CA SER A 75 -2.63 9.34 1.86
C SER A 75 -2.68 7.89 1.37
N GLU A 76 -3.00 6.96 2.30
CA GLU A 76 -3.24 5.57 1.93
C GLU A 76 -4.37 5.45 0.91
N GLU A 77 -5.44 6.24 1.07
CA GLU A 77 -6.57 6.27 0.14
C GLU A 77 -6.15 6.74 -1.25
N ASP A 78 -5.26 7.73 -1.32
CA ASP A 78 -4.72 8.20 -2.60
C ASP A 78 -3.92 7.09 -3.29
N LEU A 79 -3.09 6.38 -2.52
CA LEU A 79 -2.31 5.25 -3.05
C LEU A 79 -3.22 4.11 -3.49
N LEU A 80 -4.31 3.88 -2.77
CA LEU A 80 -5.31 2.88 -3.15
C LEU A 80 -5.94 3.24 -4.50
N ALA A 81 -6.35 4.49 -4.67
CA ALA A 81 -6.95 4.95 -5.92
C ALA A 81 -5.97 4.79 -7.10
N GLN A 82 -4.71 5.15 -6.90
CA GLN A 82 -3.67 4.97 -7.91
C GLN A 82 -3.48 3.50 -8.27
N THR A 83 -3.47 2.64 -7.26
CA THR A 83 -3.31 1.20 -7.45
C THR A 83 -4.49 0.61 -8.22
N GLU A 84 -5.71 0.98 -7.84
CA GLU A 84 -6.92 0.49 -8.51
C GLU A 84 -6.97 0.92 -9.97
N ALA A 85 -6.43 2.07 -10.30
CA ALA A 85 -6.36 2.54 -11.68
C ALA A 85 -5.40 1.70 -12.54
N LEU A 86 -4.48 0.97 -11.91
CA LEU A 86 -3.50 0.12 -12.59
C LEU A 86 -3.90 -1.36 -12.62
N CYS A 87 -4.93 -1.74 -11.89
CA CYS A 87 -5.40 -3.14 -11.83
C CYS A 87 -6.48 -3.47 -12.84
#